data_eaa4379269933d31aecf5e34818c2775
#
_entry.id   eaa4379269933d31aecf5e34818c2775
#
_cell.length_a   1.000
_cell.length_b   1.000
_cell.length_c   1.000
_cell.angle_alpha   90.00
_cell.angle_beta   90.00
_cell.angle_gamma   90.00
#
_symmetry.space_group_name_H-M   'P 1'
#
loop_
_entity.id
_entity.type
_entity.pdbx_description
1 polymer ?
#
loop_
_entity_poly.entity_id
_entity_poly.type
_entity_poly.pdbx_seq_one_letter_code
_entity_poly.pdbx_strand_id
1 'polypeptide(L)'
;VLDSAADNTNTEEQALKNNSDWQAELISADGGQFNISFTADKEATGVVNWSMSGIHNVNNALVAVAAAYNVGVDVKTACAALSAFAGIKRRMELIGDVNDILVFDDFAHHPTAITTTLDGAKKKLADRRIWAIIEPRSNTMKMGIHQDSLAESAALADHTLWYEPTGLEWGLREVIENANIVNPNMGNQQVLSSVDAIIEHISTHAKAGDAIVIMSNGGFEGIHQRLLTALLTQ
;
A
#
# COMPACT_ATOMS: atom_id res chain seq x y z
N VAL A 1 22.89 -28.34 -13.63
CA VAL A 1 23.89 -27.29 -13.79
C VAL A 1 23.18 -25.97 -14.02
N LEU A 2 23.14 -25.16 -12.94
CA LEU A 2 23.22 -23.67 -12.89
C LEU A 2 22.11 -22.89 -13.62
N ASP A 3 21.50 -22.11 -12.94
CA ASP A 3 21.64 -20.80 -12.26
C ASP A 3 20.69 -19.82 -12.87
N SER A 4 19.86 -19.25 -12.13
CA SER A 4 19.96 -17.95 -11.50
C SER A 4 18.56 -17.50 -11.12
N ALA A 5 18.42 -17.21 -9.85
CA ALA A 5 17.41 -16.29 -9.36
C ALA A 5 17.70 -14.91 -9.97
N ALA A 6 17.04 -14.59 -11.07
CA ALA A 6 17.07 -13.25 -11.63
C ALA A 6 16.13 -12.37 -10.84
N ASP A 7 16.73 -11.42 -10.19
CA ASP A 7 16.20 -10.27 -9.51
C ASP A 7 15.05 -9.62 -10.32
N ASN A 8 13.79 -9.89 -9.90
CA ASN A 8 12.58 -9.40 -10.56
C ASN A 8 12.32 -7.92 -10.31
N THR A 9 13.13 -7.25 -9.47
CA THR A 9 13.00 -5.82 -9.17
C THR A 9 13.48 -4.92 -10.31
N ASN A 10 14.31 -5.45 -11.21
CA ASN A 10 14.89 -4.68 -12.32
C ASN A 10 13.99 -4.63 -13.57
N THR A 11 12.94 -5.44 -13.64
CA THR A 11 12.11 -5.57 -14.85
C THR A 11 11.03 -4.49 -14.93
N GLU A 12 10.46 -4.07 -13.80
CA GLU A 12 9.43 -3.02 -13.79
C GLU A 12 10.02 -1.61 -13.93
N GLU A 13 11.19 -1.36 -13.32
CA GLU A 13 11.93 -0.10 -13.50
C GLU A 13 12.45 0.06 -14.95
N GLN A 14 12.84 -1.04 -15.61
CA GLN A 14 13.27 -1.01 -17.01
C GLN A 14 12.10 -0.93 -18.00
N ALA A 15 10.91 -1.42 -17.66
CA ALA A 15 9.72 -1.32 -18.52
C ALA A 15 9.24 0.13 -18.69
N LEU A 16 9.48 1.00 -17.71
CA LEU A 16 9.19 2.44 -17.79
C LEU A 16 10.17 3.21 -18.71
N LYS A 17 11.31 2.62 -19.07
CA LYS A 17 12.33 3.23 -19.94
C LYS A 17 12.21 2.83 -21.43
N ASN A 18 11.40 1.85 -21.76
CA ASN A 18 11.34 1.30 -23.12
C ASN A 18 10.17 1.88 -23.90
N ASN A 19 10.46 2.85 -24.78
CA ASN A 19 9.68 3.25 -25.93
C ASN A 19 8.35 3.99 -25.70
N SER A 20 8.16 4.64 -24.55
CA SER A 20 7.05 5.57 -24.37
C SER A 20 7.53 7.02 -24.55
N ASP A 21 6.72 7.84 -25.20
CA ASP A 21 6.99 9.28 -25.36
C ASP A 21 7.02 10.00 -24.01
N TRP A 22 6.35 9.47 -22.99
CA TRP A 22 6.30 9.97 -21.62
C TRP A 22 7.08 9.07 -20.67
N GLN A 23 7.89 9.69 -19.82
CA GLN A 23 8.73 8.98 -18.86
C GLN A 23 8.60 9.60 -17.47
N ALA A 24 8.62 8.74 -16.46
CA ALA A 24 8.77 9.14 -15.07
C ALA A 24 10.05 8.50 -14.48
N GLU A 25 10.89 9.32 -13.85
CA GLU A 25 12.13 8.89 -13.20
C GLU A 25 12.05 9.19 -11.70
N LEU A 26 12.20 8.15 -10.88
CA LEU A 26 12.13 8.29 -9.43
C LEU A 26 13.35 9.06 -8.91
N ILE A 27 13.10 10.03 -8.03
CA ILE A 27 14.12 10.72 -7.23
C ILE A 27 14.15 10.11 -5.83
N SER A 28 12.96 9.78 -5.26
CA SER A 28 12.84 9.01 -4.03
C SER A 28 12.27 7.61 -4.30
N ALA A 29 12.80 6.61 -3.62
CA ALA A 29 12.44 5.20 -3.84
C ALA A 29 10.97 4.88 -3.52
N ASP A 30 10.35 5.67 -2.64
CA ASP A 30 8.93 5.54 -2.26
C ASP A 30 7.96 6.15 -3.29
N GLY A 31 8.48 6.86 -4.32
CA GLY A 31 7.66 7.58 -5.30
C GLY A 31 7.08 8.90 -4.79
N GLY A 32 7.56 9.41 -3.65
CA GLY A 32 7.18 10.73 -3.12
C GLY A 32 7.79 11.88 -3.91
N GLN A 33 8.89 11.65 -4.62
CA GLN A 33 9.53 12.62 -5.50
C GLN A 33 10.00 11.97 -6.79
N PHE A 34 9.65 12.54 -7.94
CA PHE A 34 10.01 12.03 -9.26
C PHE A 34 9.96 13.12 -10.32
N ASN A 35 10.69 12.89 -11.41
CA ASN A 35 10.68 13.75 -12.59
C ASN A 35 9.75 13.16 -13.65
N ILE A 36 8.98 14.00 -14.36
CA ILE A 36 8.20 13.65 -15.55
C ILE A 36 8.77 14.36 -16.74
N SER A 37 8.93 13.67 -17.87
CA SER A 37 9.42 14.23 -19.11
C SER A 37 8.69 13.66 -20.33
N PHE A 38 8.60 14.47 -21.38
CA PHE A 38 8.09 14.09 -22.70
C PHE A 38 9.26 14.03 -23.68
N THR A 39 9.55 12.86 -24.23
CA THR A 39 10.78 12.63 -25.02
C THR A 39 10.84 13.40 -26.32
N ALA A 40 9.67 13.72 -26.93
CA ALA A 40 9.59 14.50 -28.17
C ALA A 40 9.82 15.99 -27.94
N ASP A 41 9.69 16.49 -26.70
CA ASP A 41 9.95 17.88 -26.32
C ASP A 41 10.80 17.95 -25.05
N LYS A 42 12.09 18.21 -25.20
CA LYS A 42 13.04 18.25 -24.10
C LYS A 42 12.76 19.36 -23.06
N GLU A 43 11.98 20.37 -23.40
CA GLU A 43 11.57 21.43 -22.46
C GLU A 43 10.34 21.03 -21.66
N ALA A 44 9.58 20.03 -22.14
CA ALA A 44 8.42 19.49 -21.47
C ALA A 44 8.84 18.52 -20.34
N THR A 45 9.36 19.10 -19.28
CA THR A 45 9.79 18.36 -18.05
C THR A 45 9.37 19.08 -16.79
N GLY A 46 9.14 18.32 -15.70
CA GLY A 46 8.78 18.88 -14.40
C GLY A 46 8.96 17.88 -13.28
N VAL A 47 9.13 18.37 -12.05
CA VAL A 47 9.28 17.57 -10.85
C VAL A 47 7.96 17.58 -10.06
N VAL A 48 7.54 16.42 -9.60
CA VAL A 48 6.46 16.25 -8.63
C VAL A 48 7.09 15.91 -7.28
N ASN A 49 6.63 16.61 -6.23
CA ASN A 49 7.01 16.34 -4.85
C ASN A 49 5.73 16.37 -4.00
N TRP A 50 5.27 15.21 -3.55
CA TRP A 50 4.01 15.04 -2.85
C TRP A 50 4.10 14.08 -1.66
N SER A 51 3.02 13.97 -0.88
CA SER A 51 2.97 13.07 0.28
C SER A 51 2.58 11.62 -0.05
N MET A 52 2.10 11.35 -1.29
CA MET A 52 1.71 10.01 -1.71
C MET A 52 2.92 9.12 -1.96
N SER A 53 2.73 7.81 -1.91
CA SER A 53 3.78 6.82 -2.12
C SER A 53 3.31 5.70 -3.05
N GLY A 54 4.28 4.94 -3.59
CA GLY A 54 4.06 3.78 -4.45
C GLY A 54 4.09 4.11 -5.94
N ILE A 55 4.68 3.19 -6.72
CA ILE A 55 4.87 3.33 -8.16
C ILE A 55 3.55 3.51 -8.93
N HIS A 56 2.46 2.93 -8.44
CA HIS A 56 1.13 3.10 -9.03
C HIS A 56 0.66 4.57 -9.02
N ASN A 57 1.00 5.33 -7.98
CA ASN A 57 0.68 6.76 -7.92
C ASN A 57 1.57 7.57 -8.88
N VAL A 58 2.84 7.19 -9.04
CA VAL A 58 3.73 7.78 -10.05
C VAL A 58 3.17 7.56 -11.47
N ASN A 59 2.70 6.34 -11.77
CA ASN A 59 2.06 6.03 -13.05
C ASN A 59 0.77 6.84 -13.27
N ASN A 60 -0.05 6.99 -12.24
CA ASN A 60 -1.25 7.83 -12.30
C ASN A 60 -0.89 9.30 -12.57
N ALA A 61 0.16 9.83 -11.95
CA ALA A 61 0.64 11.18 -12.19
C ALA A 61 1.14 11.36 -13.63
N LEU A 62 1.92 10.39 -14.14
CA LEU A 62 2.42 10.40 -15.51
C LEU A 62 1.26 10.50 -16.51
N VAL A 63 0.23 9.68 -16.33
CA VAL A 63 -0.97 9.71 -17.20
C VAL A 63 -1.72 11.03 -17.07
N ALA A 64 -1.86 11.55 -15.85
CA ALA A 64 -2.55 12.82 -15.60
C ALA A 64 -1.82 14.00 -16.25
N VAL A 65 -0.48 14.07 -16.14
CA VAL A 65 0.33 15.11 -16.77
C VAL A 65 0.27 15.01 -18.30
N ALA A 66 0.38 13.79 -18.85
CA ALA A 66 0.26 13.55 -20.28
C ALA A 66 -1.12 13.98 -20.81
N ALA A 67 -2.19 13.66 -20.10
CA ALA A 67 -3.55 14.10 -20.46
C ALA A 67 -3.69 15.63 -20.40
N ALA A 68 -3.16 16.28 -19.37
CA ALA A 68 -3.18 17.74 -19.22
C ALA A 68 -2.40 18.44 -20.36
N TYR A 69 -1.24 17.90 -20.73
CA TYR A 69 -0.43 18.42 -21.83
C TYR A 69 -1.18 18.39 -23.18
N ASN A 70 -1.92 17.32 -23.45
CA ASN A 70 -2.72 17.18 -24.67
C ASN A 70 -3.84 18.20 -24.79
N VAL A 71 -4.25 18.86 -23.72
CA VAL A 71 -5.24 19.94 -23.71
C VAL A 71 -4.62 21.32 -23.50
N GLY A 72 -3.28 21.44 -23.63
CA GLY A 72 -2.55 22.69 -23.65
C GLY A 72 -2.02 23.19 -22.31
N VAL A 73 -2.01 22.34 -21.25
CA VAL A 73 -1.36 22.66 -19.97
C VAL A 73 0.11 22.26 -20.05
N ASP A 74 1.04 23.17 -19.78
CA ASP A 74 2.45 22.83 -19.77
C ASP A 74 2.82 21.87 -18.62
N VAL A 75 3.89 21.07 -18.83
CA VAL A 75 4.30 20.01 -17.89
C VAL A 75 4.66 20.57 -16.52
N LYS A 76 5.31 21.73 -16.44
CA LYS A 76 5.72 22.35 -15.17
C LYS A 76 4.51 22.76 -14.34
N THR A 77 3.51 23.35 -14.98
CA THR A 77 2.24 23.72 -14.35
C THR A 77 1.50 22.48 -13.85
N ALA A 78 1.41 21.42 -14.67
CA ALA A 78 0.77 20.18 -14.27
C ALA A 78 1.49 19.50 -13.08
N CYS A 79 2.82 19.43 -13.11
CA CYS A 79 3.63 18.89 -12.01
C CYS A 79 3.51 19.72 -10.72
N ALA A 80 3.48 21.06 -10.84
CA ALA A 80 3.26 21.95 -9.71
C ALA A 80 1.88 21.74 -9.07
N ALA A 81 0.83 21.55 -9.89
CA ALA A 81 -0.51 21.25 -9.41
C ALA A 81 -0.57 19.89 -8.67
N LEU A 82 0.11 18.85 -9.18
CA LEU A 82 0.21 17.57 -8.50
C LEU A 82 1.00 17.67 -7.19
N SER A 83 2.06 18.50 -7.15
CA SER A 83 2.82 18.72 -5.92
C SER A 83 2.00 19.44 -4.83
N ALA A 84 1.05 20.26 -5.21
CA ALA A 84 0.10 20.93 -4.32
C ALA A 84 -1.10 20.03 -3.94
N PHE A 85 -1.24 18.87 -4.57
CA PHE A 85 -2.36 17.96 -4.33
C PHE A 85 -2.20 17.26 -2.98
N ALA A 86 -3.17 17.46 -2.09
CA ALA A 86 -3.14 16.93 -0.72
C ALA A 86 -3.35 15.40 -0.63
N GLY A 87 -3.49 14.71 -1.77
CA GLY A 87 -3.76 13.28 -1.82
C GLY A 87 -5.25 12.94 -1.81
N ILE A 88 -5.53 11.66 -1.77
CA ILE A 88 -6.89 11.11 -1.74
C ILE A 88 -7.12 10.49 -0.37
N LYS A 89 -8.29 10.73 0.22
CA LYS A 89 -8.68 10.05 1.46
C LYS A 89 -8.61 8.54 1.29
N ARG A 90 -8.19 7.87 2.35
CA ARG A 90 -8.06 6.41 2.36
C ARG A 90 -7.09 5.86 1.30
N ARG A 91 -5.98 6.57 1.04
CA ARG A 91 -4.83 6.13 0.24
C ARG A 91 -3.56 6.42 1.01
N MET A 92 -3.16 5.49 1.88
CA MET A 92 -2.10 5.70 2.87
C MET A 92 -2.29 7.03 3.63
N GLU A 93 -3.56 7.36 3.96
CA GLU A 93 -3.92 8.55 4.71
C GLU A 93 -3.46 8.38 6.16
N LEU A 94 -2.56 9.25 6.63
CA LEU A 94 -2.17 9.27 8.03
C LEU A 94 -3.34 9.82 8.87
N ILE A 95 -3.96 8.96 9.67
CA ILE A 95 -5.11 9.29 10.51
C ILE A 95 -4.74 9.51 11.98
N GLY A 96 -3.54 9.14 12.40
CA GLY A 96 -3.05 9.36 13.75
C GLY A 96 -1.56 9.07 13.92
N ASP A 97 -0.97 9.79 14.88
CA ASP A 97 0.36 9.55 15.43
C ASP A 97 0.19 9.55 16.96
N VAL A 98 0.25 8.37 17.56
CA VAL A 98 -0.01 8.16 18.97
C VAL A 98 1.17 7.43 19.59
N ASN A 99 1.88 8.06 20.52
CA ASN A 99 3.04 7.47 21.20
C ASN A 99 4.11 6.96 20.21
N ASP A 100 4.36 7.70 19.11
CA ASP A 100 5.23 7.31 17.98
C ASP A 100 4.76 6.04 17.24
N ILE A 101 3.47 5.72 17.30
CA ILE A 101 2.82 4.71 16.47
C ILE A 101 2.02 5.45 15.40
N LEU A 102 2.40 5.28 14.14
CA LEU A 102 1.69 5.87 13.00
C LEU A 102 0.53 4.98 12.58
N VAL A 103 -0.65 5.55 12.39
CA VAL A 103 -1.84 4.81 11.93
C VAL A 103 -2.32 5.37 10.60
N PHE A 104 -2.41 4.50 9.60
CA PHE A 104 -2.83 4.84 8.24
C PHE A 104 -4.14 4.15 7.89
N ASP A 105 -5.00 4.85 7.12
CA ASP A 105 -6.18 4.28 6.45
C ASP A 105 -5.89 4.10 4.97
N ASP A 106 -6.18 2.91 4.42
CA ASP A 106 -6.04 2.59 3.01
C ASP A 106 -7.25 1.83 2.46
N PHE A 107 -7.58 2.08 1.21
CA PHE A 107 -8.73 1.46 0.54
C PHE A 107 -8.38 0.12 -0.13
N ALA A 108 -7.15 -0.36 -0.02
CA ALA A 108 -6.73 -1.65 -0.59
C ALA A 108 -7.62 -2.79 -0.06
N HIS A 109 -8.13 -3.60 -0.97
CA HIS A 109 -9.06 -4.69 -0.66
C HIS A 109 -8.97 -5.85 -1.67
N HIS A 110 -7.92 -5.86 -2.49
CA HIS A 110 -7.62 -6.88 -3.50
C HIS A 110 -6.12 -7.23 -3.40
N PRO A 111 -5.68 -8.46 -3.61
CA PRO A 111 -4.28 -8.87 -3.43
C PRO A 111 -3.27 -7.91 -4.08
N THR A 112 -3.44 -7.57 -5.35
CA THR A 112 -2.55 -6.62 -6.04
C THR A 112 -2.50 -5.25 -5.35
N ALA A 113 -3.64 -4.72 -4.89
CA ALA A 113 -3.68 -3.44 -4.18
C ALA A 113 -3.01 -3.54 -2.81
N ILE A 114 -3.20 -4.65 -2.08
CA ILE A 114 -2.54 -4.91 -0.79
C ILE A 114 -1.02 -4.91 -0.99
N THR A 115 -0.51 -5.69 -1.96
CA THR A 115 0.92 -5.77 -2.26
C THR A 115 1.50 -4.40 -2.62
N THR A 116 0.84 -3.64 -3.50
CA THR A 116 1.35 -2.31 -3.90
C THR A 116 1.29 -1.28 -2.79
N THR A 117 0.27 -1.32 -1.93
CA THR A 117 0.18 -0.46 -0.74
C THR A 117 1.31 -0.78 0.24
N LEU A 118 1.55 -2.07 0.53
CA LEU A 118 2.61 -2.49 1.45
C LEU A 118 4.01 -2.24 0.89
N ASP A 119 4.24 -2.41 -0.41
CA ASP A 119 5.51 -2.03 -1.06
C ASP A 119 5.79 -0.53 -0.90
N GLY A 120 4.80 0.31 -1.19
CA GLY A 120 4.91 1.75 -0.98
C GLY A 120 5.14 2.12 0.49
N ALA A 121 4.42 1.46 1.42
CA ALA A 121 4.58 1.65 2.86
C ALA A 121 5.99 1.26 3.32
N LYS A 122 6.51 0.10 2.87
CA LYS A 122 7.86 -0.38 3.25
C LYS A 122 8.94 0.58 2.79
N LYS A 123 8.83 1.11 1.56
CA LYS A 123 9.78 2.10 1.02
C LYS A 123 9.71 3.45 1.75
N LYS A 124 8.50 3.91 2.09
CA LYS A 124 8.28 5.18 2.78
C LYS A 124 8.65 5.15 4.26
N LEU A 125 8.44 4.00 4.90
CA LEU A 125 8.56 3.80 6.34
C LEU A 125 9.64 2.77 6.67
N ALA A 126 10.75 2.79 5.93
CA ALA A 126 11.80 1.76 5.91
C ALA A 126 12.31 1.36 7.30
N ASP A 127 12.34 2.30 8.26
CA ASP A 127 12.84 2.08 9.63
C ASP A 127 11.74 1.64 10.61
N ARG A 128 10.48 1.52 10.14
CA ARG A 128 9.35 1.16 10.99
C ARG A 128 8.90 -0.28 10.73
N ARG A 129 8.53 -0.96 11.80
CA ARG A 129 7.86 -2.25 11.71
C ARG A 129 6.41 -2.04 11.28
N ILE A 130 5.98 -2.75 10.23
CA ILE A 130 4.67 -2.58 9.61
C ILE A 130 3.69 -3.64 10.10
N TRP A 131 2.58 -3.19 10.67
CA TRP A 131 1.38 -3.97 10.95
C TRP A 131 0.35 -3.73 9.85
N ALA A 132 -0.09 -4.78 9.17
CA ALA A 132 -1.20 -4.74 8.24
C ALA A 132 -2.48 -5.27 8.92
N ILE A 133 -3.57 -4.51 8.89
CA ILE A 133 -4.89 -4.94 9.36
C ILE A 133 -5.81 -4.97 8.15
N ILE A 134 -6.29 -6.15 7.75
CA ILE A 134 -6.97 -6.33 6.47
C ILE A 134 -8.37 -6.92 6.65
N GLU A 135 -9.38 -6.22 6.09
CA GLU A 135 -10.76 -6.70 6.00
C GLU A 135 -11.03 -7.26 4.59
N PRO A 136 -11.19 -8.58 4.40
CA PRO A 136 -11.53 -9.20 3.12
C PRO A 136 -13.04 -9.03 2.82
N ARG A 137 -13.47 -7.81 2.49
CA ARG A 137 -14.88 -7.43 2.43
C ARG A 137 -15.48 -7.42 1.02
N SER A 138 -14.70 -7.16 -0.03
CA SER A 138 -15.22 -7.07 -1.39
C SER A 138 -15.93 -8.38 -1.80
N ASN A 139 -16.86 -8.32 -2.76
CA ASN A 139 -17.58 -9.52 -3.20
C ASN A 139 -16.63 -10.62 -3.66
N THR A 140 -15.57 -10.27 -4.43
CA THR A 140 -14.57 -11.23 -4.90
C THR A 140 -13.77 -11.83 -3.75
N MET A 141 -13.48 -11.06 -2.71
CA MET A 141 -12.82 -11.56 -1.50
C MET A 141 -13.73 -12.47 -0.69
N LYS A 142 -15.01 -12.12 -0.54
CA LYS A 142 -16.00 -12.96 0.16
C LYS A 142 -16.25 -14.29 -0.55
N MET A 143 -16.16 -14.32 -1.87
CA MET A 143 -16.31 -15.54 -2.68
C MET A 143 -15.05 -16.41 -2.71
N GLY A 144 -13.96 -16.01 -2.07
CA GLY A 144 -12.69 -16.76 -2.06
C GLY A 144 -11.97 -16.84 -3.41
N ILE A 145 -12.31 -15.98 -4.38
CA ILE A 145 -11.71 -16.03 -5.73
C ILE A 145 -10.19 -15.82 -5.67
N HIS A 146 -9.71 -15.11 -4.66
CA HIS A 146 -8.30 -14.73 -4.51
C HIS A 146 -7.59 -15.46 -3.36
N GLN A 147 -8.18 -16.52 -2.81
CA GLN A 147 -7.64 -17.21 -1.63
C GLN A 147 -6.19 -17.66 -1.81
N ASP A 148 -5.79 -18.13 -3.00
CA ASP A 148 -4.46 -18.65 -3.29
C ASP A 148 -3.36 -17.58 -3.27
N SER A 149 -3.70 -16.32 -3.55
CA SER A 149 -2.74 -15.20 -3.57
C SER A 149 -2.86 -14.28 -2.34
N LEU A 150 -3.82 -14.56 -1.44
CA LEU A 150 -4.17 -13.63 -0.38
C LEU A 150 -3.04 -13.50 0.65
N ALA A 151 -2.56 -14.61 1.18
CA ALA A 151 -1.48 -14.59 2.17
C ALA A 151 -0.20 -13.96 1.61
N GLU A 152 0.17 -14.29 0.36
CA GLU A 152 1.34 -13.73 -0.30
C GLU A 152 1.23 -12.22 -0.50
N SER A 153 0.03 -11.70 -0.74
CA SER A 153 -0.18 -10.26 -0.92
C SER A 153 0.23 -9.40 0.29
N ALA A 154 0.22 -9.99 1.49
CA ALA A 154 0.59 -9.33 2.73
C ALA A 154 2.03 -9.62 3.19
N ALA A 155 2.83 -10.36 2.42
CA ALA A 155 4.16 -10.82 2.81
C ALA A 155 5.18 -9.70 3.12
N LEU A 156 4.94 -8.48 2.64
CA LEU A 156 5.79 -7.32 2.91
C LEU A 156 5.56 -6.68 4.29
N ALA A 157 4.45 -7.01 4.98
CA ALA A 157 4.22 -6.57 6.34
C ALA A 157 4.99 -7.46 7.33
N ASP A 158 5.49 -6.87 8.42
CA ASP A 158 6.15 -7.62 9.49
C ASP A 158 5.13 -8.45 10.29
N HIS A 159 3.91 -7.92 10.44
CA HIS A 159 2.76 -8.60 11.05
C HIS A 159 1.49 -8.30 10.26
N THR A 160 0.63 -9.32 10.09
CA THR A 160 -0.67 -9.14 9.44
C THR A 160 -1.79 -9.72 10.29
N LEU A 161 -2.82 -8.92 10.53
CA LEU A 161 -4.06 -9.33 11.17
C LEU A 161 -5.18 -9.33 10.14
N TRP A 162 -5.67 -10.50 9.81
CA TRP A 162 -6.82 -10.69 8.94
C TRP A 162 -8.10 -10.69 9.77
N TYR A 163 -9.06 -9.87 9.38
CA TYR A 163 -10.39 -9.91 9.97
C TYR A 163 -11.26 -10.97 9.29
N GLU A 164 -11.77 -11.92 10.06
CA GLU A 164 -12.71 -12.93 9.57
C GLU A 164 -14.14 -12.56 10.00
N PRO A 165 -14.91 -11.88 9.12
CA PRO A 165 -16.29 -11.51 9.45
C PRO A 165 -17.19 -12.75 9.48
N THR A 166 -18.27 -12.66 10.26
CA THR A 166 -19.34 -13.69 10.25
C THR A 166 -19.92 -13.82 8.83
N GLY A 167 -20.05 -15.05 8.32
CA GLY A 167 -20.62 -15.32 7.01
C GLY A 167 -19.63 -15.25 5.84
N LEU A 168 -18.35 -15.34 6.11
CA LEU A 168 -17.37 -15.65 5.08
C LEU A 168 -17.56 -17.11 4.63
N GLU A 169 -17.78 -17.34 3.32
CA GLU A 169 -18.19 -18.66 2.79
C GLU A 169 -17.03 -19.64 2.61
N TRP A 170 -15.78 -19.21 2.86
CA TRP A 170 -14.56 -20.00 2.71
C TRP A 170 -13.66 -19.86 3.93
N GLY A 171 -12.78 -20.84 4.16
CA GLY A 171 -11.95 -20.92 5.36
C GLY A 171 -10.74 -19.99 5.33
N LEU A 172 -10.92 -18.69 5.57
CA LEU A 172 -9.81 -17.72 5.63
C LEU A 172 -8.72 -18.17 6.59
N ARG A 173 -9.11 -18.62 7.77
CA ARG A 173 -8.17 -19.11 8.80
C ARG A 173 -7.32 -20.28 8.28
N GLU A 174 -7.94 -21.27 7.65
CA GLU A 174 -7.24 -22.43 7.13
C GLU A 174 -6.25 -22.04 6.03
N VAL A 175 -6.64 -21.13 5.13
CA VAL A 175 -5.77 -20.60 4.05
C VAL A 175 -4.54 -19.91 4.64
N ILE A 176 -4.72 -19.02 5.63
CA ILE A 176 -3.61 -18.27 6.24
C ILE A 176 -2.71 -19.19 7.07
N GLU A 177 -3.27 -20.12 7.86
CA GLU A 177 -2.50 -21.08 8.64
C GLU A 177 -1.66 -22.00 7.74
N ASN A 178 -2.25 -22.51 6.64
CA ASN A 178 -1.52 -23.32 5.65
C ASN A 178 -0.40 -22.53 4.98
N ALA A 179 -0.66 -21.27 4.61
CA ALA A 179 0.35 -20.40 3.99
C ALA A 179 1.54 -20.15 4.95
N ASN A 180 1.29 -19.92 6.23
CA ASN A 180 2.33 -19.77 7.24
C ASN A 180 3.19 -21.03 7.41
N ILE A 181 2.58 -22.22 7.27
CA ILE A 181 3.31 -23.50 7.34
C ILE A 181 4.20 -23.68 6.11
N VAL A 182 3.66 -23.38 4.91
CA VAL A 182 4.37 -23.57 3.63
C VAL A 182 5.52 -22.58 3.47
N ASN A 183 5.31 -21.34 3.90
CA ASN A 183 6.32 -20.29 3.80
C ASN A 183 6.41 -19.45 5.09
N PRO A 184 7.20 -19.88 6.08
CA PRO A 184 7.35 -19.14 7.34
C PRO A 184 7.92 -17.72 7.21
N ASN A 185 8.45 -17.37 6.04
CA ASN A 185 9.03 -16.04 5.77
C ASN A 185 7.99 -15.02 5.26
N MET A 186 6.72 -15.40 5.14
CA MET A 186 5.65 -14.49 4.69
C MET A 186 5.15 -13.50 5.77
N GLY A 187 5.96 -13.22 6.80
CA GLY A 187 5.55 -12.44 7.94
C GLY A 187 4.70 -13.24 8.94
N ASN A 188 4.42 -12.63 10.09
CA ASN A 188 3.54 -13.25 11.09
C ASN A 188 2.08 -12.87 10.76
N GLN A 189 1.33 -13.82 10.18
CA GLN A 189 -0.06 -13.61 9.80
C GLN A 189 -1.02 -14.37 10.73
N GLN A 190 -2.04 -13.66 11.23
CA GLN A 190 -3.04 -14.20 12.13
C GLN A 190 -4.44 -13.82 11.67
N VAL A 191 -5.42 -14.66 11.98
CA VAL A 191 -6.83 -14.42 11.68
C VAL A 191 -7.59 -14.22 12.99
N LEU A 192 -8.27 -13.07 13.09
CA LEU A 192 -9.07 -12.68 14.24
C LEU A 192 -10.53 -12.47 13.82
N SER A 193 -11.47 -12.88 14.68
CA SER A 193 -12.91 -12.91 14.37
C SER A 193 -13.68 -11.66 14.82
N SER A 194 -13.00 -10.71 15.48
CA SER A 194 -13.65 -9.46 15.90
C SER A 194 -12.69 -8.29 15.87
N VAL A 195 -13.25 -7.09 15.63
CA VAL A 195 -12.49 -5.84 15.70
C VAL A 195 -11.95 -5.59 17.11
N ASP A 196 -12.68 -6.01 18.17
CA ASP A 196 -12.20 -5.89 19.54
C ASP A 196 -10.92 -6.71 19.76
N ALA A 197 -10.88 -7.95 19.27
CA ALA A 197 -9.68 -8.79 19.36
C ALA A 197 -8.50 -8.21 18.58
N ILE A 198 -8.75 -7.57 17.42
CA ILE A 198 -7.71 -6.89 16.66
C ILE A 198 -7.14 -5.71 17.45
N ILE A 199 -8.01 -4.87 18.02
CA ILE A 199 -7.60 -3.70 18.81
C ILE A 199 -6.82 -4.15 20.06
N GLU A 200 -7.29 -5.14 20.78
CA GLU A 200 -6.59 -5.71 21.95
C GLU A 200 -5.20 -6.24 21.57
N HIS A 201 -5.12 -6.98 20.44
CA HIS A 201 -3.86 -7.53 19.96
C HIS A 201 -2.86 -6.40 19.62
N ILE A 202 -3.28 -5.40 18.85
CA ILE A 202 -2.43 -4.25 18.53
C ILE A 202 -2.03 -3.49 19.78
N SER A 203 -2.98 -3.18 20.66
CA SER A 203 -2.71 -2.46 21.91
C SER A 203 -1.69 -3.17 22.81
N THR A 204 -1.61 -4.51 22.74
CA THR A 204 -0.67 -5.28 23.54
C THR A 204 0.72 -5.38 22.91
N HIS A 205 0.82 -5.40 21.57
CA HIS A 205 2.04 -5.79 20.87
C HIS A 205 2.70 -4.67 20.05
N ALA A 206 1.97 -3.63 19.69
CA ALA A 206 2.53 -2.48 18.98
C ALA A 206 3.40 -1.63 19.94
N LYS A 207 4.45 -1.04 19.39
CA LYS A 207 5.46 -0.28 20.15
C LYS A 207 5.75 1.03 19.43
N ALA A 208 6.31 1.99 20.15
CA ALA A 208 6.89 3.19 19.56
C ALA A 208 7.82 2.81 18.40
N GLY A 209 7.72 3.49 17.29
CA GLY A 209 8.40 3.17 16.04
C GLY A 209 7.63 2.26 15.10
N ASP A 210 6.43 1.77 15.45
CA ASP A 210 5.60 0.97 14.55
C ASP A 210 4.74 1.84 13.61
N ALA A 211 4.33 1.23 12.50
CA ALA A 211 3.33 1.78 11.60
C ALA A 211 2.21 0.75 11.37
N ILE A 212 0.97 1.18 11.52
CA ILE A 212 -0.23 0.35 11.36
C ILE A 212 -0.95 0.81 10.09
N VAL A 213 -1.17 -0.09 9.14
CA VAL A 213 -1.90 0.16 7.90
C VAL A 213 -3.22 -0.61 7.94
N ILE A 214 -4.33 0.12 8.05
CA ILE A 214 -5.68 -0.46 8.06
C ILE A 214 -6.20 -0.46 6.63
N MET A 215 -6.50 -1.63 6.09
CA MET A 215 -6.90 -1.84 4.71
C MET A 215 -8.33 -2.39 4.62
N SER A 216 -9.25 -1.58 4.09
CA SER A 216 -10.65 -1.95 3.91
C SER A 216 -11.33 -1.05 2.89
N ASN A 217 -12.28 -1.58 2.11
CA ASN A 217 -13.17 -0.79 1.26
C ASN A 217 -14.50 -0.42 1.95
N GLY A 218 -14.60 -0.63 3.27
CA GLY A 218 -15.78 -0.35 4.08
C GLY A 218 -15.51 0.50 5.32
N GLY A 219 -16.49 0.52 6.21
CA GLY A 219 -16.38 1.23 7.50
C GLY A 219 -15.63 0.46 8.58
N PHE A 220 -15.38 -0.84 8.38
CA PHE A 220 -14.64 -1.73 9.26
C PHE A 220 -15.01 -1.57 10.75
N GLU A 221 -16.31 -1.53 11.02
CA GLU A 221 -16.88 -1.34 12.37
C GLU A 221 -16.30 -0.16 13.15
N GLY A 222 -15.80 0.87 12.45
CA GLY A 222 -15.19 2.05 13.06
C GLY A 222 -13.83 1.79 13.72
N ILE A 223 -13.11 0.76 13.29
CA ILE A 223 -11.80 0.36 13.86
C ILE A 223 -10.83 1.53 13.97
N HIS A 224 -10.83 2.44 13.00
CA HIS A 224 -9.91 3.57 12.95
C HIS A 224 -9.95 4.41 14.23
N GLN A 225 -11.12 4.93 14.59
CA GLN A 225 -11.28 5.75 15.78
C GLN A 225 -11.12 4.95 17.07
N ARG A 226 -11.61 3.71 17.06
CA ARG A 226 -11.53 2.82 18.24
C ARG A 226 -10.07 2.46 18.54
N LEU A 227 -9.26 2.15 17.51
CA LEU A 227 -7.84 1.85 17.68
C LEU A 227 -7.06 3.07 18.17
N LEU A 228 -7.27 4.25 17.57
CA LEU A 228 -6.62 5.48 18.03
C LEU A 228 -6.93 5.76 19.51
N THR A 229 -8.19 5.57 19.92
CA THR A 229 -8.58 5.74 21.33
C THR A 229 -7.88 4.73 22.25
N ALA A 230 -7.78 3.47 21.83
CA ALA A 230 -7.12 2.43 22.62
C ALA A 230 -5.61 2.69 22.78
N LEU A 231 -4.93 3.15 21.71
CA LEU A 231 -3.50 3.50 21.77
C LEU A 231 -3.19 4.72 22.66
N LEU A 232 -4.14 5.65 22.83
CA LEU A 232 -4.00 6.79 23.73
C LEU A 232 -4.06 6.40 25.22
N THR A 233 -4.61 5.23 25.54
CA THR A 233 -4.81 4.76 26.91
C THR A 233 -3.73 3.77 27.38
N GLN A 234 -2.73 3.52 26.57
CA GLN A 234 -1.51 2.76 26.90
C GLN A 234 -0.49 3.68 27.59
#